data_463c40b3d85c1545704281d1f96f4422
#
_entry.id   463c40b3d85c1545704281d1f96f4422
#
_cell.length_a   1.000
_cell.length_b   1.000
_cell.length_c   1.000
_cell.angle_alpha   90.00
_cell.angle_beta   90.00
_cell.angle_gamma   90.00
#
_symmetry.space_group_name_H-M   'P 1'
#
loop_
_entity.id
_entity.type
_entity.pdbx_description
1 polymer ?
#
loop_
_entity_poly.entity_id
_entity_poly.type
_entity_poly.pdbx_seq_one_letter_code
_entity_poly.pdbx_strand_id
1 'polypeptide(L)'
;VRNQRIDNIIEELIDQYLEKDRFNRPWIIGFSGGKDSTVLLTLVWLALERLKKLRTELKRNVYVVCNDTMVENPVIEEYVTNVLSAIKRAAKQQQLPISVHTTTPELEDSFWCCVIGKGYPVPNNSFRFCTEKMKIKPTSMFITNQVAEDGEAIVLIGTRRSESQQRAKSVGKHEIKGHRLSKHPLNPNTFTYAPIKELMLEEVWWIINTIPCPWGFDNQILYKIYAEASADDYECPTVVTDKNHSSCGQSRFGCWICTVVKEDKSMSSLIKNGVEWMKPLLDYRN
;
A
#
# COMPACT_ATOMS: atom_id res chain seq x y z
N VAL A 1 -4.06 20.80 17.03
CA VAL A 1 -3.09 19.70 17.24
C VAL A 1 -3.02 18.79 16.00
N ARG A 2 -4.14 18.23 15.47
CA ARG A 2 -4.11 17.31 14.30
C ARG A 2 -3.56 17.97 13.03
N ASN A 3 -4.03 19.17 12.68
CA ASN A 3 -3.54 19.89 11.51
C ASN A 3 -2.03 20.17 11.60
N GLN A 4 -1.53 20.56 12.77
CA GLN A 4 -0.10 20.81 12.98
C GLN A 4 0.75 19.57 12.74
N ARG A 5 0.28 18.40 13.17
CA ARG A 5 1.01 17.15 12.96
C ARG A 5 1.10 16.76 11.50
N ILE A 6 -0.01 16.96 10.76
CA ILE A 6 -0.05 16.70 9.33
C ILE A 6 0.87 17.67 8.58
N ASP A 7 0.84 18.94 8.93
CA ASP A 7 1.75 19.94 8.38
C ASP A 7 3.21 19.57 8.63
N ASN A 8 3.56 19.12 9.85
CA ASN A 8 4.91 18.66 10.15
C ASN A 8 5.35 17.48 9.29
N ILE A 9 4.45 16.52 9.01
CA ILE A 9 4.74 15.39 8.11
C ILE A 9 4.97 15.89 6.69
N ILE A 10 4.16 16.85 6.22
CA ILE A 10 4.32 17.42 4.88
C ILE A 10 5.66 18.18 4.78
N GLU A 11 6.03 18.95 5.78
CA GLU A 11 7.33 19.63 5.82
C GLU A 11 8.50 18.63 5.86
N GLU A 12 8.38 17.55 6.63
CA GLU A 12 9.37 16.47 6.64
C GLU A 12 9.52 15.79 5.28
N LEU A 13 8.40 15.59 4.56
CA LEU A 13 8.41 15.07 3.20
C LEU A 13 9.08 16.05 2.23
N ILE A 14 8.81 17.35 2.36
CA ILE A 14 9.45 18.41 1.56
C ILE A 14 10.96 18.40 1.78
N ASP A 15 11.40 18.39 3.04
CA ASP A 15 12.82 18.33 3.39
C ASP A 15 13.51 17.11 2.78
N GLN A 16 12.87 15.93 2.91
CA GLN A 16 13.41 14.69 2.36
C GLN A 16 13.44 14.69 0.83
N TYR A 17 12.44 15.31 0.17
CA TYR A 17 12.40 15.44 -1.27
C TYR A 17 13.51 16.34 -1.82
N LEU A 18 13.81 17.41 -1.10
CA LEU A 18 14.84 18.39 -1.46
C LEU A 18 16.25 18.00 -1.00
N GLU A 19 16.37 16.96 -0.19
CA GLU A 19 17.68 16.49 0.29
C GLU A 19 18.60 16.22 -0.89
N LYS A 20 19.77 16.86 -0.89
CA LYS A 20 20.78 16.66 -1.92
C LYS A 20 21.46 15.33 -1.67
N ASP A 21 21.30 14.41 -2.58
CA ASP A 21 22.03 13.15 -2.61
C ASP A 21 22.78 12.98 -3.95
N ARG A 22 23.71 12.03 -3.98
CA ARG A 22 24.57 11.79 -5.15
C ARG A 22 23.78 11.33 -6.37
N PHE A 23 22.69 10.60 -6.18
CA PHE A 23 21.96 9.86 -7.20
C PHE A 23 20.59 10.45 -7.54
N ASN A 24 20.18 11.54 -6.88
CA ASN A 24 18.84 12.09 -7.01
C ASN A 24 17.75 11.00 -6.87
N ARG A 25 17.88 10.18 -5.82
CA ARG A 25 17.12 8.96 -5.53
C ARG A 25 15.63 9.10 -5.83
N PRO A 26 15.06 8.32 -6.74
CA PRO A 26 13.63 8.34 -6.98
C PRO A 26 12.87 7.82 -5.76
N TRP A 27 11.64 8.27 -5.63
CA TRP A 27 10.72 7.76 -4.62
C TRP A 27 9.84 6.66 -5.21
N ILE A 28 9.76 5.53 -4.53
CA ILE A 28 8.90 4.40 -4.90
C ILE A 28 7.85 4.24 -3.80
N ILE A 29 6.61 4.57 -4.10
CA ILE A 29 5.49 4.50 -3.15
C ILE A 29 4.75 3.19 -3.37
N GLY A 30 4.78 2.29 -2.38
CA GLY A 30 3.93 1.10 -2.39
C GLY A 30 2.47 1.49 -2.18
N PHE A 31 1.67 1.31 -3.22
CA PHE A 31 0.25 1.68 -3.21
C PHE A 31 -0.65 0.45 -3.34
N SER A 32 -1.40 0.13 -2.31
CA SER A 32 -2.36 -0.99 -2.31
C SER A 32 -3.82 -0.56 -2.49
N GLY A 33 -4.09 0.74 -2.62
CA GLY A 33 -5.43 1.29 -2.60
C GLY A 33 -6.08 1.33 -1.21
N GLY A 34 -5.43 0.78 -0.18
CA GLY A 34 -5.93 0.82 1.20
C GLY A 34 -5.74 2.19 1.85
N LYS A 35 -6.42 2.41 2.98
CA LYS A 35 -6.45 3.68 3.70
C LYS A 35 -5.05 4.28 3.98
N ASP A 36 -4.09 3.46 4.40
CA ASP A 36 -2.77 3.93 4.80
C ASP A 36 -1.92 4.34 3.59
N SER A 37 -1.95 3.57 2.50
CA SER A 37 -1.28 3.93 1.25
C SER A 37 -1.92 5.15 0.56
N THR A 38 -3.24 5.31 0.69
CA THR A 38 -3.97 6.49 0.21
C THR A 38 -3.55 7.74 0.98
N VAL A 39 -3.47 7.67 2.31
CA VAL A 39 -2.99 8.78 3.14
C VAL A 39 -1.54 9.13 2.81
N LEU A 40 -0.66 8.13 2.72
CA LEU A 40 0.73 8.36 2.34
C LEU A 40 0.83 9.12 1.01
N LEU A 41 0.15 8.64 -0.02
CA LEU A 41 0.18 9.30 -1.33
C LEU A 41 -0.45 10.70 -1.30
N THR A 42 -1.52 10.90 -0.53
CA THR A 42 -2.13 12.24 -0.33
C THR A 42 -1.12 13.22 0.25
N LEU A 43 -0.39 12.84 1.29
CA LEU A 43 0.58 13.72 1.94
C LEU A 43 1.80 14.01 1.02
N VAL A 44 2.28 13.01 0.29
CA VAL A 44 3.31 13.19 -0.73
C VAL A 44 2.85 14.14 -1.82
N TRP A 45 1.62 13.97 -2.29
CA TRP A 45 1.05 14.85 -3.32
C TRP A 45 0.98 16.29 -2.86
N LEU A 46 0.47 16.54 -1.65
CA LEU A 46 0.41 17.88 -1.05
C LEU A 46 1.80 18.50 -0.87
N ALA A 47 2.81 17.71 -0.51
CA ALA A 47 4.19 18.17 -0.44
C ALA A 47 4.71 18.65 -1.82
N LEU A 48 4.47 17.84 -2.87
CA LEU A 48 4.87 18.20 -4.24
C LEU A 48 4.11 19.43 -4.77
N GLU A 49 2.82 19.56 -4.46
CA GLU A 49 2.05 20.75 -4.81
C GLU A 49 2.58 22.02 -4.11
N ARG A 50 2.95 21.92 -2.83
CA ARG A 50 3.56 23.04 -2.08
C ARG A 50 4.88 23.46 -2.74
N LEU A 51 5.75 22.50 -3.08
CA LEU A 51 7.01 22.78 -3.78
C LEU A 51 6.79 23.44 -5.13
N LYS A 52 5.82 22.96 -5.90
CA LYS A 52 5.47 23.53 -7.20
C LYS A 52 4.96 24.98 -7.06
N LYS A 53 4.11 25.28 -6.08
CA LYS A 53 3.63 26.64 -5.79
C LYS A 53 4.79 27.59 -5.44
N LEU A 54 5.84 27.09 -4.79
CA LEU A 54 7.05 27.83 -4.49
C LEU A 54 8.00 27.94 -5.70
N ARG A 55 7.58 27.47 -6.88
CA ARG A 55 8.39 27.42 -8.12
C ARG A 55 9.70 26.63 -7.95
N THR A 56 9.71 25.67 -7.05
CA THR A 56 10.84 24.74 -6.88
C THR A 56 10.80 23.70 -7.99
N GLU A 57 11.95 23.47 -8.63
CA GLU A 57 12.07 22.43 -9.64
C GLU A 57 11.94 21.03 -9.02
N LEU A 58 11.00 20.24 -9.53
CA LEU A 58 10.74 18.87 -9.05
C LEU A 58 11.61 17.89 -9.84
N LYS A 59 12.84 17.64 -9.36
CA LYS A 59 13.84 16.81 -10.07
C LYS A 59 13.70 15.32 -9.80
N ARG A 60 13.14 14.95 -8.65
CA ARG A 60 13.06 13.57 -8.20
C ARG A 60 11.79 12.91 -8.73
N ASN A 61 11.94 11.80 -9.43
CA ASN A 61 10.82 10.98 -9.90
C ASN A 61 10.10 10.31 -8.73
N VAL A 62 8.78 10.18 -8.84
CA VAL A 62 7.92 9.51 -7.86
C VAL A 62 7.14 8.41 -8.58
N TYR A 63 7.43 7.18 -8.25
CA TYR A 63 6.78 5.99 -8.80
C TYR A 63 5.71 5.49 -7.83
N VAL A 64 4.46 5.50 -8.23
CA VAL A 64 3.36 4.86 -7.50
C VAL A 64 3.26 3.43 -8.02
N VAL A 65 3.64 2.47 -7.19
CA VAL A 65 3.72 1.06 -7.57
C VAL A 65 2.64 0.27 -6.88
N CYS A 66 1.73 -0.29 -7.66
CA CYS A 66 0.70 -1.21 -7.20
C CYS A 66 1.06 -2.63 -7.62
N ASN A 67 0.96 -3.56 -6.70
CA ASN A 67 1.16 -4.98 -6.99
C ASN A 67 -0.18 -5.67 -7.22
N ASP A 68 -0.38 -6.21 -8.41
CA ASP A 68 -1.52 -7.04 -8.76
C ASP A 68 -1.10 -8.52 -8.68
N THR A 69 -1.74 -9.26 -7.79
CA THR A 69 -1.47 -10.69 -7.61
C THR A 69 -2.21 -11.57 -8.60
N MET A 70 -3.05 -11.00 -9.47
CA MET A 70 -3.92 -11.67 -10.43
C MET A 70 -5.02 -12.55 -9.77
N VAL A 71 -5.21 -12.43 -8.47
CA VAL A 71 -6.23 -13.11 -7.67
C VAL A 71 -6.79 -12.20 -6.57
N GLU A 72 -6.74 -10.90 -6.79
CA GLU A 72 -7.32 -9.92 -5.85
C GLU A 72 -8.85 -10.05 -5.80
N ASN A 73 -9.45 -9.55 -4.72
CA ASN A 73 -10.91 -9.44 -4.67
C ASN A 73 -11.40 -8.54 -5.81
N PRO A 74 -12.30 -9.01 -6.70
CA PRO A 74 -12.68 -8.26 -7.91
C PRO A 74 -13.24 -6.86 -7.65
N VAL A 75 -13.98 -6.65 -6.55
CA VAL A 75 -14.49 -5.32 -6.17
C VAL A 75 -13.34 -4.38 -5.82
N ILE A 76 -12.33 -4.92 -5.15
CA ILE A 76 -11.14 -4.15 -4.77
C ILE A 76 -10.26 -3.88 -6.00
N GLU A 77 -10.11 -4.86 -6.87
CA GLU A 77 -9.36 -4.73 -8.13
C GLU A 77 -9.94 -3.61 -9.01
N GLU A 78 -11.26 -3.60 -9.20
CA GLU A 78 -11.95 -2.54 -9.96
C GLU A 78 -11.74 -1.17 -9.31
N TYR A 79 -11.93 -1.07 -8.00
CA TYR A 79 -11.68 0.15 -7.24
C TYR A 79 -10.24 0.65 -7.43
N VAL A 80 -9.24 -0.20 -7.22
CA VAL A 80 -7.83 0.15 -7.34
C VAL A 80 -7.48 0.59 -8.76
N THR A 81 -7.97 -0.11 -9.79
CA THR A 81 -7.78 0.24 -11.20
C THR A 81 -8.31 1.65 -11.51
N ASN A 82 -9.50 1.97 -11.01
CA ASN A 82 -10.10 3.29 -11.18
C ASN A 82 -9.29 4.38 -10.47
N VAL A 83 -8.82 4.11 -9.25
CA VAL A 83 -7.96 5.04 -8.49
C VAL A 83 -6.63 5.27 -9.21
N LEU A 84 -5.95 4.23 -9.66
CA LEU A 84 -4.67 4.34 -10.39
C LEU A 84 -4.83 5.15 -11.68
N SER A 85 -5.94 4.96 -12.39
CA SER A 85 -6.28 5.74 -13.58
C SER A 85 -6.50 7.21 -13.26
N ALA A 86 -7.15 7.53 -12.14
CA ALA A 86 -7.33 8.90 -11.67
C ALA A 86 -6.00 9.55 -11.28
N ILE A 87 -5.14 8.82 -10.54
CA ILE A 87 -3.79 9.28 -10.16
C ILE A 87 -2.98 9.64 -11.41
N LYS A 88 -2.94 8.74 -12.40
CA LYS A 88 -2.21 8.95 -13.67
C LYS A 88 -2.67 10.20 -14.42
N ARG A 89 -4.00 10.40 -14.52
CA ARG A 89 -4.57 11.59 -15.17
C ARG A 89 -4.23 12.88 -14.42
N ALA A 90 -4.45 12.89 -13.11
CA ALA A 90 -4.22 14.07 -12.29
C ALA A 90 -2.73 14.47 -12.25
N ALA A 91 -1.84 13.50 -12.12
CA ALA A 91 -0.39 13.73 -12.15
C ALA A 91 0.04 14.44 -13.45
N LYS A 92 -0.47 13.97 -14.60
CA LYS A 92 -0.21 14.59 -15.90
C LYS A 92 -0.81 16.01 -15.99
N GLN A 93 -2.06 16.20 -15.58
CA GLN A 93 -2.74 17.49 -15.61
C GLN A 93 -2.07 18.51 -14.69
N GLN A 94 -1.64 18.06 -13.52
CA GLN A 94 -0.96 18.90 -12.55
C GLN A 94 0.55 18.98 -12.78
N GLN A 95 1.08 18.34 -13.83
CA GLN A 95 2.52 18.35 -14.17
C GLN A 95 3.40 17.99 -12.96
N LEU A 96 3.03 16.94 -12.22
CA LEU A 96 3.82 16.40 -11.14
C LEU A 96 4.69 15.24 -11.65
N PRO A 97 5.89 15.01 -11.09
CA PRO A 97 6.79 13.93 -11.50
C PRO A 97 6.32 12.57 -10.97
N ILE A 98 5.02 12.31 -11.04
CA ILE A 98 4.39 11.08 -10.55
C ILE A 98 4.06 10.19 -11.74
N SER A 99 4.51 8.95 -11.70
CA SER A 99 4.12 7.90 -12.65
C SER A 99 3.54 6.68 -11.93
N VAL A 100 2.61 6.00 -12.59
CA VAL A 100 1.91 4.85 -12.02
C VAL A 100 2.38 3.58 -12.71
N HIS A 101 2.73 2.58 -11.92
CA HIS A 101 3.21 1.28 -12.38
C HIS A 101 2.46 0.15 -11.66
N THR A 102 2.10 -0.87 -12.42
CA THR A 102 1.54 -2.11 -11.87
C THR A 102 2.56 -3.22 -12.06
N THR A 103 2.86 -3.93 -10.97
CA THR A 103 3.72 -5.11 -11.01
C THR A 103 2.86 -6.36 -10.89
N THR A 104 3.15 -7.37 -11.70
CA THR A 104 2.47 -8.67 -11.69
C THR A 104 3.49 -9.79 -11.50
N PRO A 105 3.11 -10.93 -10.91
CA PRO A 105 3.96 -12.10 -10.92
C PRO A 105 4.22 -12.58 -12.35
N GLU A 106 5.36 -13.20 -12.57
CA GLU A 106 5.57 -13.99 -13.78
C GLU A 106 4.53 -15.12 -13.84
N LEU A 107 4.13 -15.53 -15.06
CA LEU A 107 3.11 -16.55 -15.24
C LEU A 107 3.39 -17.81 -14.41
N GLU A 108 4.64 -18.26 -14.39
CA GLU A 108 5.09 -19.43 -13.64
C GLU A 108 4.99 -19.30 -12.11
N ASP A 109 4.95 -18.07 -11.61
CA ASP A 109 4.85 -17.71 -10.20
C ASP A 109 3.44 -17.29 -9.81
N SER A 110 2.50 -17.28 -10.76
CA SER A 110 1.08 -17.01 -10.51
C SER A 110 0.46 -18.08 -9.62
N PHE A 111 -0.63 -17.72 -8.93
CA PHE A 111 -1.32 -18.65 -8.02
C PHE A 111 -1.71 -19.96 -8.71
N TRP A 112 -2.36 -19.86 -9.86
CA TRP A 112 -2.88 -21.02 -10.57
C TRP A 112 -1.78 -21.92 -11.15
N CYS A 113 -0.72 -21.34 -11.71
CA CYS A 113 0.44 -22.10 -12.15
C CYS A 113 1.12 -22.83 -10.99
N CYS A 114 1.24 -22.20 -9.83
CA CYS A 114 1.84 -22.85 -8.67
C CYS A 114 0.96 -23.99 -8.14
N VAL A 115 -0.34 -23.75 -7.95
CA VAL A 115 -1.23 -24.76 -7.31
C VAL A 115 -1.59 -25.87 -8.30
N ILE A 116 -2.11 -25.52 -9.49
CA ILE A 116 -2.58 -26.52 -10.47
C ILE A 116 -1.42 -27.08 -11.29
N GLY A 117 -0.55 -26.20 -11.79
CA GLY A 117 0.53 -26.59 -12.69
C GLY A 117 1.70 -27.30 -11.99
N LYS A 118 2.12 -26.80 -10.83
CA LYS A 118 3.29 -27.30 -10.07
C LYS A 118 2.91 -28.17 -8.87
N GLY A 119 1.60 -28.32 -8.56
CA GLY A 119 1.14 -29.13 -7.44
C GLY A 119 1.49 -28.55 -6.06
N TYR A 120 1.64 -27.24 -5.94
CA TYR A 120 1.88 -26.63 -4.63
C TYR A 120 0.65 -26.79 -3.74
N PRO A 121 0.83 -27.09 -2.45
CA PRO A 121 -0.28 -27.02 -1.52
C PRO A 121 -0.83 -25.59 -1.44
N VAL A 122 -2.12 -25.47 -1.20
CA VAL A 122 -2.74 -24.13 -0.98
C VAL A 122 -2.07 -23.42 0.18
N PRO A 123 -1.96 -22.07 0.13
CA PRO A 123 -1.29 -21.29 1.17
C PRO A 123 -1.90 -21.53 2.56
N ASN A 124 -1.03 -21.62 3.55
CA ASN A 124 -1.42 -21.74 4.96
C ASN A 124 -0.47 -20.90 5.85
N ASN A 125 -0.64 -20.93 7.16
CA ASN A 125 0.18 -20.13 8.07
C ASN A 125 1.69 -20.44 7.99
N SER A 126 2.07 -21.66 7.63
CA SER A 126 3.48 -22.09 7.54
C SER A 126 4.02 -22.05 6.12
N PHE A 127 3.15 -22.07 5.10
CA PHE A 127 3.55 -22.10 3.70
C PHE A 127 2.83 -21.02 2.91
N ARG A 128 3.54 -19.94 2.60
CA ARG A 128 3.01 -18.73 1.96
C ARG A 128 3.81 -18.34 0.72
N PHE A 129 3.91 -19.26 -0.24
CA PHE A 129 4.59 -18.98 -1.52
C PHE A 129 4.03 -17.75 -2.22
N CYS A 130 2.74 -17.49 -2.06
CA CYS A 130 2.06 -16.34 -2.65
C CYS A 130 2.64 -14.99 -2.19
N THR A 131 3.08 -14.86 -0.93
CA THR A 131 3.70 -13.63 -0.44
C THR A 131 5.02 -13.35 -1.16
N GLU A 132 5.86 -14.38 -1.28
CA GLU A 132 7.17 -14.24 -1.93
C GLU A 132 7.04 -14.05 -3.44
N LYS A 133 6.35 -14.99 -4.10
CA LYS A 133 6.29 -15.07 -5.57
C LYS A 133 5.41 -14.00 -6.20
N MET A 134 4.28 -13.69 -5.56
CA MET A 134 3.26 -12.83 -6.15
C MET A 134 3.32 -11.39 -5.65
N LYS A 135 4.00 -11.11 -4.51
CA LYS A 135 4.08 -9.76 -3.94
C LYS A 135 5.52 -9.25 -3.85
N ILE A 136 6.40 -10.00 -3.16
CA ILE A 136 7.76 -9.53 -2.89
C ILE A 136 8.60 -9.52 -4.17
N LYS A 137 8.64 -10.64 -4.92
CA LYS A 137 9.47 -10.77 -6.12
C LYS A 137 9.16 -9.71 -7.19
N PRO A 138 7.90 -9.50 -7.63
CA PRO A 138 7.59 -8.49 -8.64
C PRO A 138 7.98 -7.07 -8.20
N THR A 139 7.68 -6.73 -6.95
CA THR A 139 8.04 -5.41 -6.40
C THR A 139 9.55 -5.23 -6.29
N SER A 140 10.28 -6.27 -5.83
CA SER A 140 11.74 -6.23 -5.74
C SER A 140 12.40 -6.11 -7.11
N MET A 141 11.86 -6.77 -8.14
CA MET A 141 12.34 -6.62 -9.52
C MET A 141 12.17 -5.18 -10.02
N PHE A 142 11.01 -4.57 -9.77
CA PHE A 142 10.79 -3.17 -10.10
C PHE A 142 11.81 -2.26 -9.41
N ILE A 143 12.00 -2.41 -8.09
CA ILE A 143 12.97 -1.63 -7.32
C ILE A 143 14.38 -1.82 -7.88
N THR A 144 14.79 -3.07 -8.15
CA THR A 144 16.11 -3.38 -8.68
C THR A 144 16.36 -2.73 -10.04
N ASN A 145 15.36 -2.71 -10.92
CA ASN A 145 15.45 -2.04 -12.22
C ASN A 145 15.65 -0.54 -12.05
N GLN A 146 14.89 0.10 -11.13
CA GLN A 146 15.06 1.54 -10.86
C GLN A 146 16.42 1.85 -10.23
N VAL A 147 16.92 0.99 -9.33
CA VAL A 147 18.28 1.15 -8.78
C VAL A 147 19.35 0.98 -9.86
N ALA A 148 19.15 0.09 -10.84
CA ALA A 148 20.06 -0.07 -11.95
C ALA A 148 20.13 1.17 -12.85
N GLU A 149 19.01 1.89 -13.00
CA GLU A 149 18.92 3.12 -13.78
C GLU A 149 19.44 4.35 -13.01
N ASP A 150 19.04 4.49 -11.75
CA ASP A 150 19.23 5.70 -10.94
C ASP A 150 20.32 5.57 -9.86
N GLY A 151 20.91 4.38 -9.68
CA GLY A 151 21.97 4.08 -8.70
C GLY A 151 21.45 3.75 -7.30
N GLU A 152 20.51 4.50 -6.78
CA GLU A 152 19.85 4.29 -5.48
C GLU A 152 18.36 4.66 -5.56
N ALA A 153 17.55 4.16 -4.61
CA ALA A 153 16.13 4.49 -4.52
C ALA A 153 15.66 4.61 -3.07
N ILE A 154 14.55 5.33 -2.85
CA ILE A 154 13.87 5.40 -1.55
C ILE A 154 12.45 4.83 -1.71
N VAL A 155 12.16 3.77 -0.97
CA VAL A 155 10.83 3.15 -0.91
C VAL A 155 10.04 3.78 0.23
N LEU A 156 8.92 4.42 -0.10
CA LEU A 156 7.99 4.97 0.88
C LEU A 156 6.91 3.95 1.20
N ILE A 157 6.73 3.69 2.48
CA ILE A 157 5.76 2.70 2.98
C ILE A 157 4.74 3.33 3.91
N GLY A 158 3.48 2.93 3.73
CA GLY A 158 2.34 3.37 4.55
C GLY A 158 2.19 2.59 5.86
N THR A 159 3.27 2.14 6.48
CA THR A 159 3.24 1.35 7.71
C THR A 159 3.09 2.24 8.92
N ARG A 160 2.21 1.87 9.86
CA ARG A 160 2.03 2.56 11.14
C ARG A 160 2.35 1.65 12.32
N ARG A 161 2.94 2.20 13.39
CA ARG A 161 3.23 1.46 14.63
C ARG A 161 1.95 1.00 15.33
N SER A 162 0.91 1.83 15.27
CA SER A 162 -0.40 1.56 15.88
C SER A 162 -1.19 0.44 15.20
N GLU A 163 -0.75 -0.04 14.03
CA GLU A 163 -1.47 -1.04 13.23
C GLU A 163 -1.37 -2.46 13.82
N SER A 164 -0.22 -2.83 14.37
CA SER A 164 -0.04 -4.09 15.11
C SER A 164 1.27 -4.10 15.90
N GLN A 165 1.33 -4.92 16.95
CA GLN A 165 2.57 -5.12 17.72
C GLN A 165 3.73 -5.64 16.84
N GLN A 166 3.42 -6.48 15.85
CA GLN A 166 4.42 -7.02 14.93
C GLN A 166 4.99 -5.92 14.02
N ARG A 167 4.14 -4.99 13.54
CA ARG A 167 4.58 -3.84 12.75
C ARG A 167 5.37 -2.85 13.59
N ALA A 168 4.95 -2.59 14.82
CA ALA A 168 5.72 -1.77 15.76
C ALA A 168 7.13 -2.32 15.99
N LYS A 169 7.26 -3.64 16.20
CA LYS A 169 8.55 -4.32 16.33
C LYS A 169 9.37 -4.27 15.04
N SER A 170 8.75 -4.47 13.87
CA SER A 170 9.42 -4.43 12.58
C SER A 170 9.96 -3.04 12.27
N VAL A 171 9.14 -2.00 12.47
CA VAL A 171 9.58 -0.60 12.32
C VAL A 171 10.73 -0.30 13.26
N GLY A 172 10.61 -0.65 14.55
CA GLY A 172 11.66 -0.42 15.55
C GLY A 172 12.98 -1.16 15.28
N LYS A 173 12.92 -2.35 14.66
CA LYS A 173 14.11 -3.15 14.34
C LYS A 173 14.96 -2.52 13.23
N HIS A 174 14.33 -1.85 12.27
CA HIS A 174 15.01 -1.27 11.12
C HIS A 174 15.26 0.23 11.26
N GLU A 175 14.71 0.85 12.29
CA GLU A 175 14.85 2.28 12.54
C GLU A 175 16.25 2.62 13.06
N ILE A 176 16.89 3.59 12.44
CA ILE A 176 18.14 4.16 12.91
C ILE A 176 17.79 5.46 13.64
N LYS A 177 18.05 5.52 14.98
CA LYS A 177 17.75 6.72 15.77
C LYS A 177 18.38 7.98 15.15
N GLY A 178 17.56 9.01 14.97
CA GLY A 178 17.99 10.28 14.40
C GLY A 178 18.05 10.30 12.86
N HIS A 179 17.74 9.20 12.19
CA HIS A 179 17.69 9.15 10.72
C HIS A 179 16.26 8.89 10.24
N ARG A 180 15.86 9.60 9.18
CA ARG A 180 14.56 9.39 8.50
C ARG A 180 14.55 8.09 7.69
N LEU A 181 15.69 7.78 7.10
CA LEU A 181 15.86 6.63 6.21
C LEU A 181 16.49 5.45 6.95
N SER A 182 16.02 4.27 6.65
CA SER A 182 16.64 3.00 7.02
C SER A 182 17.01 2.19 5.77
N LYS A 183 17.97 1.27 5.88
CA LYS A 183 18.32 0.39 4.76
C LYS A 183 17.15 -0.57 4.46
N HIS A 184 16.87 -0.77 3.18
CA HIS A 184 15.88 -1.76 2.77
C HIS A 184 16.41 -3.18 3.05
N PRO A 185 15.59 -4.06 3.66
CA PRO A 185 16.09 -5.39 4.11
C PRO A 185 16.47 -6.34 2.99
N LEU A 186 15.87 -6.19 1.79
CA LEU A 186 16.04 -7.13 0.69
C LEU A 186 16.80 -6.53 -0.51
N ASN A 187 16.64 -5.25 -0.77
CA ASN A 187 17.19 -4.61 -1.97
C ASN A 187 18.39 -3.74 -1.60
N PRO A 188 19.61 -4.08 -2.08
CA PRO A 188 20.78 -3.24 -1.90
C PRO A 188 20.60 -1.87 -2.57
N ASN A 189 21.31 -0.87 -2.09
CA ASN A 189 21.22 0.52 -2.58
C ASN A 189 19.82 1.12 -2.52
N THR A 190 18.97 0.57 -1.66
CA THR A 190 17.60 1.01 -1.45
C THR A 190 17.40 1.39 0.01
N PHE A 191 16.69 2.48 0.22
CA PHE A 191 16.33 2.97 1.55
C PHE A 191 14.82 2.85 1.75
N THR A 192 14.40 2.73 2.99
CA THR A 192 12.99 2.72 3.38
C THR A 192 12.67 3.97 4.18
N TYR A 193 11.55 4.59 3.86
CA TYR A 193 11.01 5.75 4.57
C TYR A 193 9.53 5.52 4.91
N ALA A 194 9.18 5.71 6.17
CA ALA A 194 7.82 5.54 6.69
C ALA A 194 7.32 6.84 7.35
N PRO A 195 6.94 7.86 6.56
CA PRO A 195 6.59 9.19 7.09
C PRO A 195 5.35 9.19 7.97
N ILE A 196 4.43 8.26 7.76
CA ILE A 196 3.17 8.16 8.52
C ILE A 196 3.21 7.15 9.68
N LYS A 197 4.40 6.66 10.04
CA LYS A 197 4.58 5.58 11.04
C LYS A 197 3.95 5.89 12.42
N GLU A 198 3.85 7.16 12.77
CA GLU A 198 3.31 7.61 14.07
C GLU A 198 1.83 8.04 14.00
N LEU A 199 1.18 7.99 12.83
CA LEU A 199 -0.24 8.32 12.73
C LEU A 199 -1.11 7.28 13.42
N MET A 200 -2.12 7.77 14.13
CA MET A 200 -3.16 6.94 14.72
C MET A 200 -4.28 6.68 13.70
N LEU A 201 -5.12 5.66 13.95
CA LEU A 201 -6.20 5.28 13.05
C LEU A 201 -7.20 6.41 12.80
N GLU A 202 -7.52 7.16 13.86
CA GLU A 202 -8.44 8.30 13.80
C GLU A 202 -7.87 9.44 12.94
N GLU A 203 -6.54 9.63 12.95
CA GLU A 203 -5.89 10.63 12.11
C GLU A 203 -5.92 10.21 10.64
N VAL A 204 -5.73 8.92 10.34
CA VAL A 204 -5.85 8.36 8.98
C VAL A 204 -7.24 8.61 8.40
N TRP A 205 -8.30 8.25 9.14
CA TRP A 205 -9.67 8.47 8.69
C TRP A 205 -10.03 9.95 8.63
N TRP A 206 -9.50 10.76 9.54
CA TRP A 206 -9.68 12.20 9.48
C TRP A 206 -9.10 12.79 8.19
N ILE A 207 -7.88 12.38 7.79
CA ILE A 207 -7.25 12.81 6.54
C ILE A 207 -8.12 12.41 5.34
N ILE A 208 -8.54 11.15 5.27
CA ILE A 208 -9.35 10.63 4.16
C ILE A 208 -10.67 11.38 4.02
N ASN A 209 -11.33 11.72 5.13
CA ASN A 209 -12.65 12.32 5.13
C ASN A 209 -12.63 13.86 5.03
N THR A 210 -11.51 14.51 5.40
CA THR A 210 -11.45 15.98 5.51
C THR A 210 -10.60 16.60 4.40
N ILE A 211 -9.53 15.95 3.99
CA ILE A 211 -8.65 16.47 2.94
C ILE A 211 -9.20 16.02 1.58
N PRO A 212 -9.51 16.97 0.68
CA PRO A 212 -9.91 16.62 -0.68
C PRO A 212 -8.86 15.74 -1.35
N CYS A 213 -9.31 14.67 -2.02
CA CYS A 213 -8.42 13.77 -2.72
C CYS A 213 -7.68 14.51 -3.85
N PRO A 214 -6.35 14.61 -3.82
CA PRO A 214 -5.60 15.45 -4.77
C PRO A 214 -5.72 15.01 -6.23
N TRP A 215 -6.03 13.74 -6.47
CA TRP A 215 -6.27 13.20 -7.82
C TRP A 215 -7.74 13.17 -8.23
N GLY A 216 -8.61 13.85 -7.46
CA GLY A 216 -10.02 14.06 -7.81
C GLY A 216 -10.89 12.80 -7.71
N PHE A 217 -10.47 11.78 -6.97
CA PHE A 217 -11.27 10.59 -6.70
C PHE A 217 -12.09 10.74 -5.42
N ASP A 218 -13.27 10.12 -5.37
CA ASP A 218 -14.11 10.20 -4.18
C ASP A 218 -13.63 9.24 -3.08
N ASN A 219 -13.02 9.79 -2.05
CA ASN A 219 -12.57 9.02 -0.88
C ASN A 219 -13.72 8.34 -0.10
N GLN A 220 -14.98 8.77 -0.29
CA GLN A 220 -16.13 8.12 0.32
C GLN A 220 -16.33 6.68 -0.21
N ILE A 221 -15.88 6.40 -1.43
CA ILE A 221 -15.90 5.05 -1.98
C ILE A 221 -15.00 4.12 -1.13
N LEU A 222 -13.79 4.60 -0.79
CA LEU A 222 -12.89 3.85 0.10
C LEU A 222 -13.53 3.63 1.48
N TYR A 223 -14.13 4.67 2.05
CA TYR A 223 -14.83 4.55 3.32
C TYR A 223 -15.95 3.51 3.27
N LYS A 224 -16.79 3.53 2.23
CA LYS A 224 -17.87 2.55 2.03
C LYS A 224 -17.34 1.13 1.93
N ILE A 225 -16.28 0.89 1.13
CA ILE A 225 -15.66 -0.43 1.01
C ILE A 225 -15.24 -0.95 2.40
N TYR A 226 -14.64 -0.09 3.23
CA TYR A 226 -14.27 -0.48 4.59
C TYR A 226 -15.49 -0.72 5.49
N ALA A 227 -16.52 0.09 5.39
CA ALA A 227 -17.76 -0.06 6.17
C ALA A 227 -18.53 -1.33 5.78
N GLU A 228 -18.66 -1.59 4.47
CA GLU A 228 -19.39 -2.75 3.95
C GLU A 228 -18.64 -4.08 4.18
N ALA A 229 -17.32 -4.06 4.17
CA ALA A 229 -16.50 -5.24 4.46
C ALA A 229 -16.42 -5.58 5.96
N SER A 230 -16.86 -4.70 6.87
CA SER A 230 -16.88 -4.95 8.31
C SER A 230 -18.32 -4.91 8.81
N ALA A 231 -18.88 -6.07 9.12
CA ALA A 231 -20.21 -6.14 9.70
C ALA A 231 -20.27 -5.63 11.15
N ASP A 232 -19.16 -5.66 11.90
CA ASP A 232 -19.16 -5.39 13.34
C ASP A 232 -18.08 -4.42 13.84
N ASP A 233 -17.03 -4.10 13.05
CA ASP A 233 -15.95 -3.23 13.50
C ASP A 233 -15.54 -2.22 12.42
N TYR A 234 -15.72 -0.93 12.67
CA TYR A 234 -15.11 0.18 11.92
C TYR A 234 -13.58 0.17 12.00
N GLU A 235 -13.04 -0.76 12.75
CA GLU A 235 -11.61 -0.97 12.89
C GLU A 235 -11.06 -1.79 11.73
N CYS A 236 -9.90 -1.40 11.28
CA CYS A 236 -9.10 -2.22 10.40
C CYS A 236 -8.92 -3.62 11.03
N PRO A 237 -9.14 -4.73 10.32
CA PRO A 237 -8.92 -6.08 10.85
C PRO A 237 -7.47 -6.36 11.24
N THR A 238 -6.58 -5.37 11.14
CA THR A 238 -5.21 -5.41 11.65
C THR A 238 -5.10 -4.96 13.11
N VAL A 239 -6.15 -4.41 13.72
CA VAL A 239 -6.23 -4.20 15.17
C VAL A 239 -6.70 -5.50 15.81
N VAL A 240 -5.78 -6.44 15.93
CA VAL A 240 -6.02 -7.70 16.63
C VAL A 240 -5.86 -7.43 18.12
N THR A 241 -6.94 -7.53 18.86
CA THR A 241 -6.95 -7.61 20.32
C THR A 241 -6.45 -8.98 20.82
N ASP A 242 -6.24 -9.95 19.95
CA ASP A 242 -5.78 -11.31 20.29
C ASP A 242 -4.32 -11.54 19.98
N LYS A 243 -3.58 -11.96 21.01
CA LYS A 243 -2.11 -12.12 21.04
C LYS A 243 -1.54 -13.18 20.09
N ASN A 244 -2.36 -13.93 19.35
CA ASN A 244 -1.93 -15.14 18.62
C ASN A 244 -2.16 -15.13 17.11
N HIS A 245 -2.62 -14.04 16.48
CA HIS A 245 -2.86 -14.02 15.04
C HIS A 245 -1.90 -13.11 14.28
N SER A 246 -1.16 -13.69 13.36
CA SER A 246 -0.32 -12.97 12.39
C SER A 246 -1.20 -12.11 11.48
N SER A 247 -0.82 -10.85 11.34
CA SER A 247 -1.57 -9.77 10.69
C SER A 247 -1.94 -9.94 9.20
N CYS A 248 -1.53 -11.02 8.54
CA CYS A 248 -1.82 -11.23 7.12
C CYS A 248 -3.17 -11.88 6.82
N GLY A 249 -3.88 -12.38 7.84
CA GLY A 249 -5.06 -13.21 7.64
C GLY A 249 -6.40 -12.48 7.64
N GLN A 250 -6.45 -11.16 7.83
CA GLN A 250 -7.71 -10.42 7.96
C GLN A 250 -7.74 -9.12 7.15
N SER A 251 -6.86 -8.97 6.15
CA SER A 251 -6.84 -7.79 5.29
C SER A 251 -8.06 -7.76 4.38
N ARG A 252 -8.77 -6.65 4.35
CA ARG A 252 -9.90 -6.39 3.43
C ARG A 252 -9.47 -6.26 1.98
N PHE A 253 -8.21 -5.91 1.77
CA PHE A 253 -7.53 -5.82 0.49
C PHE A 253 -6.65 -7.05 0.29
N GLY A 254 -7.26 -8.24 0.31
CA GLY A 254 -6.59 -9.52 0.15
C GLY A 254 -7.08 -10.30 -1.06
N CYS A 255 -6.34 -11.36 -1.38
CA CYS A 255 -6.71 -12.27 -2.46
C CYS A 255 -8.00 -13.02 -2.11
N TRP A 256 -8.96 -13.10 -3.01
CA TRP A 256 -10.22 -13.80 -2.78
C TRP A 256 -10.03 -15.31 -2.55
N ILE A 257 -8.95 -15.89 -3.08
CA ILE A 257 -8.61 -17.31 -2.94
C ILE A 257 -7.77 -17.61 -1.68
N CYS A 258 -7.60 -16.65 -0.76
CA CYS A 258 -6.71 -16.80 0.39
C CYS A 258 -7.21 -17.84 1.39
N THR A 259 -6.50 -18.96 1.52
CA THR A 259 -6.78 -20.06 2.46
C THR A 259 -6.01 -19.94 3.78
N VAL A 260 -5.18 -18.91 3.94
CA VAL A 260 -4.49 -18.57 5.20
C VAL A 260 -5.48 -18.18 6.30
N VAL A 261 -6.59 -17.55 5.92
CA VAL A 261 -7.72 -17.27 6.82
C VAL A 261 -8.77 -18.36 6.71
N LYS A 262 -9.33 -18.75 7.84
CA LYS A 262 -10.37 -19.79 7.90
C LYS A 262 -11.65 -19.34 7.18
N GLU A 263 -12.01 -18.07 7.31
CA GLU A 263 -13.23 -17.48 6.71
C GLU A 263 -12.89 -16.13 6.09
N ASP A 264 -13.37 -15.87 4.87
CA ASP A 264 -13.30 -14.55 4.25
C ASP A 264 -14.52 -13.71 4.67
N LYS A 265 -14.37 -13.04 5.80
CA LYS A 265 -15.43 -12.16 6.35
C LYS A 265 -15.75 -11.00 5.42
N SER A 266 -14.75 -10.46 4.72
CA SER A 266 -14.94 -9.34 3.80
C SER A 266 -15.80 -9.74 2.60
N MET A 267 -15.50 -10.87 1.96
CA MET A 267 -16.29 -11.38 0.86
C MET A 267 -17.70 -11.77 1.31
N SER A 268 -17.83 -12.45 2.47
CA SER A 268 -19.12 -12.80 3.06
C SER A 268 -19.98 -11.56 3.33
N SER A 269 -19.37 -10.47 3.79
CA SER A 269 -20.06 -9.20 4.06
C SER A 269 -20.49 -8.52 2.76
N LEU A 270 -19.63 -8.45 1.74
CA LEU A 270 -19.98 -7.90 0.42
C LEU A 270 -21.16 -8.64 -0.21
N ILE A 271 -21.19 -9.98 -0.11
CA ILE A 271 -22.30 -10.79 -0.63
C ILE A 271 -23.61 -10.44 0.12
N LYS A 272 -23.57 -10.35 1.45
CA LYS A 272 -24.73 -9.93 2.26
C LYS A 272 -25.23 -8.52 1.92
N ASN A 273 -24.34 -7.65 1.49
CA ASN A 273 -24.63 -6.26 1.12
C ASN A 273 -24.97 -6.09 -0.38
N GLY A 274 -25.29 -7.17 -1.10
CA GLY A 274 -25.85 -7.14 -2.45
C GLY A 274 -24.87 -7.51 -3.58
N VAL A 275 -23.64 -7.88 -3.27
CA VAL A 275 -22.65 -8.34 -4.30
C VAL A 275 -22.79 -9.86 -4.48
N GLU A 276 -24.00 -10.33 -4.74
CA GLU A 276 -24.37 -11.77 -4.79
C GLU A 276 -23.58 -12.59 -5.82
N TRP A 277 -23.15 -11.98 -6.89
CA TRP A 277 -22.35 -12.65 -7.93
C TRP A 277 -21.00 -13.18 -7.43
N MET A 278 -20.50 -12.71 -6.29
CA MET A 278 -19.27 -13.24 -5.68
C MET A 278 -19.48 -14.56 -4.92
N LYS A 279 -20.73 -15.01 -4.72
CA LYS A 279 -21.02 -16.24 -4.00
C LYS A 279 -20.30 -17.48 -4.57
N PRO A 280 -20.27 -17.72 -5.89
CA PRO A 280 -19.52 -18.85 -6.45
C PRO A 280 -18.01 -18.80 -6.13
N LEU A 281 -17.42 -17.60 -6.05
CA LEU A 281 -16.00 -17.46 -5.68
C LEU A 281 -15.78 -17.84 -4.22
N LEU A 282 -16.68 -17.43 -3.32
CA LEU A 282 -16.61 -17.78 -1.91
C LEU A 282 -16.82 -19.29 -1.70
N ASP A 283 -17.78 -19.88 -2.40
CA ASP A 283 -18.08 -21.33 -2.33
C ASP A 283 -16.88 -22.15 -2.86
N TYR A 284 -16.21 -21.69 -3.91
CA TYR A 284 -15.00 -22.34 -4.44
C TYR A 284 -13.80 -22.24 -3.49
N ARG A 285 -13.67 -21.10 -2.81
CA ARG A 285 -12.57 -20.87 -1.85
C ARG A 285 -12.70 -21.74 -0.61
N ASN A 286 -13.92 -21.98 -0.09
CA ASN A 286 -14.20 -22.72 1.15
C ASN A 286 -14.15 -24.24 0.95
#